data_e63c234859cccccf6ce0268a8b1f474e
#
_entry.id   e63c234859cccccf6ce0268a8b1f474e
#
_cell.length_a   1.000
_cell.length_b   1.000
_cell.length_c   1.000
_cell.angle_alpha   90.00
_cell.angle_beta   90.00
_cell.angle_gamma   90.00
#
_symmetry.space_group_name_H-M   'P 1'
#
loop_
_entity.id
_entity.type
_entity.pdbx_description
1 polymer ?
#
loop_
_entity_poly.entity_id
_entity_poly.type
_entity_poly.pdbx_seq_one_letter_code
_entity_poly.pdbx_strand_id
1 'polypeptide(L)'
;MNLMGLFRSPQNELEKGGKQLKNPQEEQHEITMTCPKCGTQTPVSELWDDLNVCRCGHHFRMTARQRISFLADDDTFMELDADMTSHDILEFPNYENKLKSARLATREKEAVVCGTAKVMG
;
A
#
# COMPACT_ATOMS: atom_id res chain seq x y z
N MET A 1 -16.72 -29.20 -64.16
CA MET A 1 -15.58 -29.31 -63.22
C MET A 1 -15.47 -27.98 -62.46
N ASN A 2 -15.96 -27.99 -61.21
CA ASN A 2 -15.97 -26.77 -60.37
C ASN A 2 -14.66 -26.66 -59.57
N LEU A 3 -13.81 -25.76 -59.97
CA LEU A 3 -12.50 -25.47 -59.36
C LEU A 3 -12.56 -24.51 -58.14
N MET A 4 -13.72 -24.43 -57.49
CA MET A 4 -13.93 -23.49 -56.36
C MET A 4 -13.65 -24.05 -54.98
N GLY A 5 -12.92 -25.16 -54.85
CA GLY A 5 -12.69 -25.80 -53.56
C GLY A 5 -11.27 -25.68 -52.99
N LEU A 6 -10.35 -25.02 -53.66
CA LEU A 6 -8.92 -25.11 -53.35
C LEU A 6 -8.33 -23.96 -52.47
N PHE A 7 -9.13 -22.96 -52.12
CA PHE A 7 -8.67 -21.87 -51.24
C PHE A 7 -9.58 -21.74 -50.01
N ARG A 8 -9.55 -22.75 -49.14
CA ARG A 8 -10.07 -22.59 -47.79
C ARG A 8 -8.91 -22.08 -46.93
N SER A 9 -8.84 -20.75 -46.71
CA SER A 9 -7.93 -20.19 -45.72
C SER A 9 -8.13 -20.86 -44.38
N PRO A 10 -7.08 -21.27 -43.68
CA PRO A 10 -7.23 -21.82 -42.33
C PRO A 10 -7.84 -20.74 -41.42
N GLN A 11 -9.07 -20.97 -41.01
CA GLN A 11 -9.71 -20.10 -40.03
C GLN A 11 -9.02 -20.34 -38.67
N ASN A 12 -8.37 -19.29 -38.20
CA ASN A 12 -7.78 -19.27 -36.88
C ASN A 12 -8.92 -19.40 -35.84
N GLU A 13 -8.77 -20.28 -34.86
CA GLU A 13 -9.78 -20.47 -33.79
C GLU A 13 -10.07 -19.19 -33.00
N LEU A 14 -9.18 -18.20 -33.08
CA LEU A 14 -9.35 -16.85 -32.51
C LEU A 14 -10.42 -16.01 -33.21
N GLU A 15 -10.79 -16.36 -34.46
CA GLU A 15 -11.83 -15.65 -35.22
C GLU A 15 -13.23 -16.25 -35.04
N LYS A 16 -13.34 -17.45 -34.46
CA LYS A 16 -14.61 -18.06 -34.10
C LYS A 16 -15.05 -17.59 -32.72
N GLY A 17 -15.81 -16.50 -32.71
CA GLY A 17 -16.58 -16.08 -31.54
C GLY A 17 -15.69 -15.77 -30.35
N GLY A 18 -15.16 -14.56 -30.34
CA GLY A 18 -14.52 -14.05 -29.13
C GLY A 18 -15.46 -14.26 -27.95
N LYS A 19 -15.18 -15.26 -27.09
CA LYS A 19 -15.52 -15.12 -25.71
C LYS A 19 -14.90 -13.79 -25.34
N GLN A 20 -15.74 -12.77 -25.13
CA GLN A 20 -15.30 -11.56 -24.44
C GLN A 20 -14.55 -12.09 -23.23
N LEU A 21 -13.22 -11.92 -23.24
CA LEU A 21 -12.45 -11.96 -22.04
C LEU A 21 -13.20 -10.96 -21.15
N LYS A 22 -14.01 -11.48 -20.21
CA LYS A 22 -14.43 -10.70 -19.07
C LYS A 22 -13.12 -10.16 -18.58
N ASN A 23 -12.94 -8.83 -18.69
CA ASN A 23 -11.95 -8.13 -17.90
C ASN A 23 -12.01 -8.83 -16.55
N PRO A 24 -10.92 -9.39 -16.01
CA PRO A 24 -10.91 -9.66 -14.62
C PRO A 24 -11.21 -8.28 -14.04
N GLN A 25 -12.45 -8.04 -13.62
CA GLN A 25 -12.70 -7.04 -12.63
C GLN A 25 -11.63 -7.38 -11.60
N GLU A 26 -10.63 -6.53 -11.50
CA GLU A 26 -9.75 -6.51 -10.36
C GLU A 26 -10.72 -6.53 -9.18
N GLU A 27 -10.97 -7.72 -8.64
CA GLU A 27 -11.49 -7.85 -7.31
C GLU A 27 -10.42 -7.14 -6.51
N GLN A 28 -10.65 -5.87 -6.26
CA GLN A 28 -9.87 -5.09 -5.33
C GLN A 28 -10.09 -5.83 -4.01
N HIS A 29 -9.20 -6.77 -3.72
CA HIS A 29 -9.15 -7.41 -2.43
C HIS A 29 -8.85 -6.28 -1.45
N GLU A 30 -9.91 -5.71 -0.91
CA GLU A 30 -9.82 -4.68 0.10
C GLU A 30 -9.05 -5.28 1.29
N ILE A 31 -7.91 -4.67 1.58
CA ILE A 31 -7.05 -5.13 2.68
C ILE A 31 -7.81 -4.93 3.98
N THR A 32 -8.02 -6.00 4.72
CA THR A 32 -8.67 -5.96 6.03
C THR A 32 -7.67 -6.14 7.15
N MET A 33 -7.92 -5.52 8.29
CA MET A 33 -7.15 -5.71 9.52
C MET A 33 -8.03 -6.39 10.59
N THR A 34 -7.46 -7.39 11.27
CA THR A 34 -8.13 -8.08 12.36
C THR A 34 -7.78 -7.40 13.69
N CYS A 35 -8.80 -6.98 14.44
CA CYS A 35 -8.59 -6.37 15.73
C CYS A 35 -8.14 -7.43 16.77
N PRO A 36 -7.00 -7.23 17.46
CA PRO A 36 -6.50 -8.19 18.45
C PRO A 36 -7.38 -8.23 19.73
N LYS A 37 -8.21 -7.22 19.97
CA LYS A 37 -9.06 -7.13 21.15
C LYS A 37 -10.42 -7.80 20.98
N CYS A 38 -11.08 -7.60 19.83
CA CYS A 38 -12.44 -8.10 19.60
C CYS A 38 -12.54 -9.12 18.45
N GLY A 39 -11.47 -9.36 17.70
CA GLY A 39 -11.44 -10.30 16.57
C GLY A 39 -12.17 -9.82 15.31
N THR A 40 -12.77 -8.63 15.30
CA THR A 40 -13.47 -8.09 14.15
C THR A 40 -12.48 -7.79 13.03
N GLN A 41 -12.82 -8.17 11.81
CA GLN A 41 -12.11 -7.78 10.60
C GLN A 41 -12.73 -6.49 10.07
N THR A 42 -11.91 -5.46 9.91
CA THR A 42 -12.34 -4.16 9.41
C THR A 42 -11.51 -3.79 8.18
N PRO A 43 -12.14 -3.31 7.11
CA PRO A 43 -11.43 -2.75 5.96
C PRO A 43 -10.50 -1.63 6.38
N VAL A 44 -9.32 -1.56 5.72
CA VAL A 44 -8.35 -0.49 6.01
C VAL A 44 -8.90 0.89 5.68
N SER A 45 -9.75 1.00 4.65
CA SER A 45 -10.46 2.23 4.29
C SER A 45 -11.33 2.74 5.45
N GLU A 46 -12.17 1.88 6.04
CA GLU A 46 -13.02 2.22 7.19
C GLU A 46 -12.18 2.60 8.42
N LEU A 47 -11.06 1.87 8.67
CA LEU A 47 -10.15 2.23 9.76
C LEU A 47 -9.47 3.58 9.55
N TRP A 48 -9.20 3.91 8.30
CA TRP A 48 -8.65 5.22 7.94
C TRP A 48 -9.60 6.35 8.30
N ASP A 49 -10.88 6.22 7.95
CA ASP A 49 -11.90 7.21 8.26
C ASP A 49 -12.12 7.37 9.78
N ASP A 50 -11.97 6.28 10.53
CA ASP A 50 -12.09 6.24 11.99
C ASP A 50 -10.75 6.48 12.73
N LEU A 51 -9.76 7.13 12.11
CA LEU A 51 -8.45 7.44 12.70
C LEU A 51 -7.71 6.22 13.26
N ASN A 52 -7.82 5.07 12.59
CA ASN A 52 -7.27 3.79 13.02
C ASN A 52 -7.82 3.27 14.36
N VAL A 53 -9.06 3.59 14.70
CA VAL A 53 -9.73 3.11 15.91
C VAL A 53 -10.78 2.08 15.55
N CYS A 54 -10.72 0.91 16.18
CA CYS A 54 -11.74 -0.12 16.04
C CYS A 54 -13.01 0.27 16.80
N ARG A 55 -14.17 -0.20 16.35
CA ARG A 55 -15.47 -0.01 17.04
C ARG A 55 -15.47 -0.44 18.51
N CYS A 56 -14.57 -1.35 18.91
CA CYS A 56 -14.39 -1.76 20.30
C CYS A 56 -13.52 -0.80 21.13
N GLY A 57 -13.05 0.32 20.53
CA GLY A 57 -12.15 1.27 21.16
C GLY A 57 -10.67 0.86 21.15
N HIS A 58 -10.30 -0.21 20.42
CA HIS A 58 -8.90 -0.56 20.25
C HIS A 58 -8.25 0.35 19.21
N HIS A 59 -7.11 0.96 19.56
CA HIS A 59 -6.31 1.80 18.67
C HIS A 59 -5.28 0.94 17.92
N PHE A 60 -5.34 0.91 16.61
CA PHE A 60 -4.30 0.32 15.80
C PHE A 60 -3.09 1.26 15.71
N ARG A 61 -1.92 0.67 15.50
CA ARG A 61 -0.69 1.45 15.34
C ARG A 61 -0.76 2.27 14.05
N MET A 62 -0.44 3.54 14.17
CA MET A 62 -0.39 4.49 13.07
C MET A 62 1.07 4.78 12.70
N THR A 63 1.38 4.79 11.41
CA THR A 63 2.70 5.19 10.92
C THR A 63 2.90 6.71 11.02
N ALA A 64 4.14 7.17 10.94
CA ALA A 64 4.43 8.61 10.92
C ALA A 64 3.74 9.31 9.74
N ARG A 65 3.79 8.72 8.54
CA ARG A 65 3.16 9.27 7.33
C ARG A 65 1.64 9.36 7.45
N GLN A 66 1.00 8.34 8.01
CA GLN A 66 -0.43 8.38 8.29
C GLN A 66 -0.78 9.50 9.25
N ARG A 67 -0.01 9.68 10.33
CA ARG A 67 -0.25 10.75 11.28
C ARG A 67 -0.09 12.13 10.67
N ILE A 68 0.90 12.33 9.82
CA ILE A 68 1.11 13.58 9.08
C ILE A 68 -0.10 13.87 8.20
N SER A 69 -0.60 12.89 7.42
CA SER A 69 -1.75 13.09 6.54
C SER A 69 -3.06 13.35 7.28
N PHE A 70 -3.19 12.97 8.55
CA PHE A 70 -4.35 13.34 9.37
C PHE A 70 -4.25 14.76 9.96
N LEU A 71 -3.05 15.29 10.14
CA LEU A 71 -2.83 16.56 10.83
C LEU A 71 -2.56 17.71 9.88
N ALA A 72 -1.86 17.46 8.79
CA ALA A 72 -1.47 18.48 7.84
C ALA A 72 -2.56 18.71 6.78
N ASP A 73 -2.65 19.94 6.30
CA ASP A 73 -3.46 20.24 5.13
C ASP A 73 -2.86 19.54 3.91
N ASP A 74 -3.72 19.12 2.96
CA ASP A 74 -3.32 18.37 1.78
C ASP A 74 -2.17 19.05 1.05
N ASP A 75 -1.16 18.26 0.67
CA ASP A 75 0.02 18.66 -0.11
C ASP A 75 0.88 19.79 0.51
N THR A 76 0.71 20.06 1.81
CA THR A 76 1.49 21.13 2.48
C THR A 76 2.70 20.62 3.25
N PHE A 77 2.81 19.32 3.48
CA PHE A 77 3.93 18.76 4.23
C PHE A 77 5.23 18.81 3.41
N MET A 78 6.23 19.49 3.95
CA MET A 78 7.59 19.52 3.42
C MET A 78 8.53 18.85 4.41
N GLU A 79 9.08 17.70 4.02
CA GLU A 79 10.00 16.93 4.84
C GLU A 79 11.36 17.64 4.93
N LEU A 80 11.90 17.74 6.14
CA LEU A 80 13.24 18.22 6.42
C LEU A 80 14.15 17.05 6.73
N ASP A 81 15.42 17.16 6.33
CA ASP A 81 16.47 16.19 6.64
C ASP A 81 16.12 14.74 6.20
N ALA A 82 15.38 14.58 5.09
CA ALA A 82 14.88 13.30 4.60
C ALA A 82 16.00 12.25 4.32
N ASP A 83 17.24 12.69 4.14
CA ASP A 83 18.40 11.84 3.89
C ASP A 83 19.25 11.58 5.13
N MET A 84 18.89 12.17 6.26
CA MET A 84 19.57 11.91 7.52
C MET A 84 19.29 10.49 7.98
N THR A 85 20.36 9.76 8.33
CA THR A 85 20.27 8.37 8.82
C THR A 85 21.23 8.15 9.96
N SER A 86 20.84 7.28 10.89
CA SER A 86 21.70 6.84 11.98
C SER A 86 22.88 6.03 11.47
N HIS A 87 24.04 6.25 12.06
CA HIS A 87 25.25 5.49 11.83
C HIS A 87 25.70 4.79 13.11
N ASP A 88 26.13 3.55 12.97
CA ASP A 88 26.69 2.78 14.09
C ASP A 88 28.16 3.11 14.31
N ILE A 89 28.44 4.20 14.99
CA ILE A 89 29.81 4.66 15.30
C ILE A 89 30.48 3.74 16.33
N LEU A 90 29.68 3.08 17.17
CA LEU A 90 30.17 2.25 18.27
C LEU A 90 30.31 0.77 17.87
N GLU A 91 29.95 0.42 16.65
CA GLU A 91 29.94 -0.97 16.14
C GLU A 91 29.25 -1.94 17.11
N PHE A 92 28.03 -1.53 17.57
CA PHE A 92 27.30 -2.31 18.56
C PHE A 92 26.81 -3.64 17.99
N PRO A 93 26.97 -4.75 18.71
CA PRO A 93 26.60 -6.08 18.21
C PRO A 93 25.15 -6.15 17.73
N ASN A 94 24.95 -6.59 16.48
CA ASN A 94 23.64 -6.71 15.82
C ASN A 94 22.85 -5.41 15.57
N TYR A 95 23.39 -4.23 15.84
CA TYR A 95 22.68 -2.97 15.63
C TYR A 95 22.31 -2.73 14.15
N GLU A 96 23.24 -2.96 13.23
CA GLU A 96 22.96 -2.85 11.79
C GLU A 96 21.81 -3.73 11.33
N ASN A 97 21.74 -4.98 11.81
CA ASN A 97 20.65 -5.90 11.45
C ASN A 97 19.31 -5.42 12.00
N LYS A 98 19.30 -4.86 13.21
CA LYS A 98 18.10 -4.26 13.81
C LYS A 98 17.64 -3.03 13.02
N LEU A 99 18.56 -2.16 12.60
CA LEU A 99 18.24 -1.01 11.74
C LEU A 99 17.67 -1.44 10.39
N LYS A 100 18.29 -2.41 9.73
CA LYS A 100 17.79 -2.95 8.46
C LYS A 100 16.37 -3.52 8.61
N SER A 101 16.15 -4.31 9.66
CA SER A 101 14.83 -4.89 9.94
C SER A 101 13.78 -3.82 10.25
N ALA A 102 14.13 -2.79 11.02
CA ALA A 102 13.24 -1.69 11.36
C ALA A 102 12.87 -0.86 10.11
N ARG A 103 13.86 -0.54 9.27
CA ARG A 103 13.63 0.17 8.00
C ARG A 103 12.72 -0.60 7.05
N LEU A 104 12.88 -1.91 6.96
CA LEU A 104 12.00 -2.77 6.16
C LEU A 104 10.57 -2.80 6.72
N ALA A 105 10.43 -2.89 8.05
CA ALA A 105 9.13 -2.96 8.70
C ALA A 105 8.36 -1.64 8.65
N THR A 106 9.05 -0.51 8.79
CA THR A 106 8.43 0.83 8.83
C THR A 106 8.37 1.50 7.47
N ARG A 107 9.21 1.08 6.52
CA ARG A 107 9.47 1.74 5.23
C ARG A 107 10.02 3.17 5.38
N GLU A 108 10.55 3.50 6.55
CA GLU A 108 11.19 4.77 6.83
C GLU A 108 12.72 4.61 6.91
N LYS A 109 13.44 5.66 6.54
CA LYS A 109 14.92 5.68 6.62
C LYS A 109 15.41 5.83 8.05
N GLU A 110 14.62 6.52 8.88
CA GLU A 110 14.96 6.85 10.26
C GLU A 110 13.73 6.73 11.17
N ALA A 111 13.96 6.69 12.49
CA ALA A 111 12.91 6.57 13.51
C ALA A 111 12.03 7.83 13.65
N VAL A 112 12.52 8.97 13.15
CA VAL A 112 11.84 10.26 13.23
C VAL A 112 11.68 10.86 11.85
N VAL A 113 10.49 11.37 11.55
CA VAL A 113 10.19 12.17 10.36
C VAL A 113 9.96 13.59 10.81
N CYS A 114 10.76 14.53 10.30
CA CYS A 114 10.67 15.95 10.59
C CYS A 114 10.21 16.72 9.36
N GLY A 115 9.46 17.79 9.57
CA GLY A 115 9.01 18.64 8.48
C GLY A 115 8.21 19.84 8.94
N THR A 116 7.77 20.61 7.96
CA THR A 116 6.83 21.72 8.14
C THR A 116 5.57 21.44 7.37
N ALA A 117 4.43 21.87 7.89
CA ALA A 117 3.14 21.73 7.24
C ALA A 117 2.23 22.89 7.63
N LYS A 118 1.17 23.11 6.87
CA LYS A 118 0.04 23.93 7.29
C LYS A 118 -0.98 23.07 8.01
N VAL A 119 -1.66 23.64 8.97
CA VAL A 119 -2.75 23.01 9.71
C VAL A 119 -3.89 24.03 9.80
N MET A 120 -5.00 23.74 9.13
CA MET A 120 -6.17 24.65 9.03
C MET A 120 -5.84 26.04 8.44
N GLY A 121 -5.02 26.06 7.40
CA GLY A 121 -4.65 27.26 6.64
C GLY A 121 -3.22 27.70 6.92
#